data_2b3a5120b94e59818769311949ef57f5
#
_entry.id   2b3a5120b94e59818769311949ef57f5
#
_cell.length_a   1.000
_cell.length_b   1.000
_cell.length_c   1.000
_cell.angle_alpha   90.00
_cell.angle_beta   90.00
_cell.angle_gamma   90.00
#
_symmetry.space_group_name_H-M   'P 1'
#
loop_
_entity.id
_entity.type
_entity.pdbx_description
1 polymer ?
#
loop_
_entity_poly.entity_id
_entity_poly.type
_entity_poly.pdbx_seq_one_letter_code
_entity_poly.pdbx_strand_id
1 'polypeptide(L)'
;MGAACRPEITLAITSEVSDTHHTTGQTAAMSAFPNALKTWRKARRLSQLDLAVEAEVSARHISFLETGRAQPSRDMIGRLGDALQLPLTARNQLLSQAGFAARYPSRHWDDTDMAPIRAAIEHMLERHAPFPGIALDRLWNLVRLNRPAEQLYAQLGLREGDSLLDLMTSDVLPSLIENWAVVAHHTVQRLRTESAAQGGVPELDQAADMLSAGPTPIDQAVGPVVPTILRTPTMRLSLFGTIAQFGTPEDVALDDLKIELFYPADDATRNALTALAAATG
;
A
#
# COMPACT_ATOMS: atom_id res chain seq x y z
N MET A 1 64.59 -6.36 40.36
CA MET A 1 65.65 -6.40 39.35
C MET A 1 65.30 -7.53 38.39
N GLY A 2 65.14 -7.28 37.12
CA GLY A 2 64.88 -8.31 36.11
C GLY A 2 63.73 -7.92 35.23
N ALA A 3 63.94 -6.99 34.25
CA ALA A 3 63.02 -6.69 33.18
C ALA A 3 63.09 -7.81 32.13
N ALA A 4 62.00 -8.48 31.93
CA ALA A 4 61.84 -9.45 30.79
C ALA A 4 61.35 -8.74 29.54
N CYS A 5 62.21 -8.73 28.54
CA CYS A 5 61.99 -8.27 27.19
C CYS A 5 60.98 -9.21 26.49
N ARG A 6 59.90 -8.65 25.92
CA ARG A 6 58.98 -9.36 25.03
C ARG A 6 59.37 -9.06 23.57
N PRO A 7 59.43 -10.03 22.67
CA PRO A 7 59.67 -9.78 21.28
C PRO A 7 58.40 -9.31 20.56
N GLU A 8 58.51 -8.24 19.81
CA GLU A 8 57.53 -7.77 18.81
C GLU A 8 57.47 -8.75 17.61
N ILE A 9 56.31 -9.32 17.39
CA ILE A 9 56.05 -10.07 16.15
C ILE A 9 55.36 -9.11 15.15
N THR A 10 56.14 -8.66 14.18
CA THR A 10 55.61 -7.91 13.04
C THR A 10 54.97 -8.88 12.10
N LEU A 11 53.65 -8.90 12.04
CA LEU A 11 52.85 -9.59 10.99
C LEU A 11 52.71 -8.65 9.82
N ALA A 12 53.39 -8.94 8.71
CA ALA A 12 53.12 -8.34 7.41
C ALA A 12 51.81 -8.90 6.87
N ILE A 13 50.75 -8.08 6.85
CA ILE A 13 49.49 -8.43 6.18
C ILE A 13 49.61 -7.90 4.72
N THR A 14 49.92 -8.80 3.80
CA THR A 14 49.70 -8.58 2.36
C THR A 14 48.22 -8.57 2.09
N SER A 15 47.65 -7.40 1.79
CA SER A 15 46.29 -7.26 1.33
C SER A 15 46.19 -7.68 -0.15
N GLU A 16 45.82 -8.91 -0.41
CA GLU A 16 45.17 -9.25 -1.68
C GLU A 16 43.74 -8.81 -1.62
N VAL A 17 43.42 -7.65 -2.20
CA VAL A 17 42.06 -7.19 -2.45
C VAL A 17 41.54 -8.02 -3.63
N SER A 18 40.75 -9.03 -3.32
CA SER A 18 39.99 -9.77 -4.33
C SER A 18 38.84 -8.92 -4.86
N ASP A 19 39.01 -8.44 -6.10
CA ASP A 19 38.02 -7.71 -6.92
C ASP A 19 36.83 -8.60 -7.38
N THR A 20 36.21 -9.38 -6.48
CA THR A 20 35.10 -10.30 -6.84
C THR A 20 33.70 -9.82 -6.43
N HIS A 21 33.57 -8.66 -5.76
CA HIS A 21 32.24 -8.20 -5.28
C HIS A 21 31.50 -7.25 -6.21
N HIS A 22 32.09 -6.78 -7.30
CA HIS A 22 31.41 -5.85 -8.22
C HIS A 22 30.59 -6.54 -9.34
N THR A 23 30.90 -7.78 -9.68
CA THR A 23 30.25 -8.46 -10.82
C THR A 23 28.91 -9.09 -10.46
N THR A 24 28.70 -9.52 -9.21
CA THR A 24 27.47 -10.22 -8.78
C THR A 24 26.29 -9.25 -8.61
N GLY A 25 26.54 -8.03 -8.12
CA GLY A 25 25.51 -7.00 -7.97
C GLY A 25 25.00 -6.45 -9.31
N GLN A 26 25.88 -6.27 -10.30
CA GLN A 26 25.50 -5.78 -11.63
C GLN A 26 24.72 -6.81 -12.43
N THR A 27 25.04 -8.09 -12.32
CA THR A 27 24.32 -9.16 -13.04
C THR A 27 22.91 -9.38 -12.47
N ALA A 28 22.73 -9.26 -11.16
CA ALA A 28 21.41 -9.34 -10.52
C ALA A 28 20.52 -8.12 -10.88
N ALA A 29 21.09 -6.92 -10.94
CA ALA A 29 20.38 -5.72 -11.36
C ALA A 29 19.99 -5.78 -12.85
N MET A 30 20.85 -6.32 -13.73
CA MET A 30 20.58 -6.46 -15.16
C MET A 30 19.46 -7.45 -15.51
N SER A 31 19.11 -8.38 -14.62
CA SER A 31 17.98 -9.31 -14.80
C SER A 31 16.67 -8.82 -14.17
N ALA A 32 16.72 -7.80 -13.31
CA ALA A 32 15.56 -7.32 -12.54
C ALA A 32 14.54 -6.62 -13.43
N PHE A 33 14.95 -5.65 -14.26
CA PHE A 33 14.04 -4.93 -15.17
C PHE A 33 13.32 -5.85 -16.17
N PRO A 34 13.99 -6.75 -16.92
CA PRO A 34 13.35 -7.66 -17.85
C PRO A 34 12.25 -8.50 -17.20
N ASN A 35 12.53 -9.04 -16.02
CA ASN A 35 11.60 -9.87 -15.28
C ASN A 35 10.40 -9.05 -14.77
N ALA A 36 10.65 -7.86 -14.24
CA ALA A 36 9.59 -6.97 -13.76
C ALA A 36 8.66 -6.54 -14.90
N LEU A 37 9.21 -6.12 -16.06
CA LEU A 37 8.42 -5.78 -17.24
C LEU A 37 7.51 -6.94 -17.67
N LYS A 38 8.07 -8.15 -17.76
CA LYS A 38 7.32 -9.35 -18.13
C LYS A 38 6.22 -9.68 -17.11
N THR A 39 6.51 -9.49 -15.83
CA THR A 39 5.55 -9.73 -14.74
C THR A 39 4.38 -8.76 -14.84
N TRP A 40 4.64 -7.47 -14.98
CA TRP A 40 3.62 -6.45 -15.13
C TRP A 40 2.75 -6.65 -16.37
N ARG A 41 3.36 -6.94 -17.53
CA ARG A 41 2.62 -7.24 -18.76
C ARG A 41 1.67 -8.42 -18.56
N LYS A 42 2.16 -9.51 -17.95
CA LYS A 42 1.32 -10.68 -17.65
C LYS A 42 0.19 -10.36 -16.67
N ALA A 43 0.47 -9.57 -15.63
CA ALA A 43 -0.54 -9.12 -14.67
C ALA A 43 -1.66 -8.32 -15.35
N ARG A 44 -1.31 -7.52 -16.39
CA ARG A 44 -2.28 -6.81 -17.24
C ARG A 44 -2.89 -7.68 -18.35
N ARG A 45 -2.53 -8.97 -18.43
CA ARG A 45 -3.00 -9.94 -19.43
C ARG A 45 -2.71 -9.52 -20.87
N LEU A 46 -1.67 -8.73 -21.11
CA LEU A 46 -1.26 -8.28 -22.44
C LEU A 46 -0.27 -9.27 -23.06
N SER A 47 -0.39 -9.49 -24.38
CA SER A 47 0.66 -10.11 -25.19
C SER A 47 1.83 -9.11 -25.39
N GLN A 48 2.98 -9.58 -25.88
CA GLN A 48 4.06 -8.68 -26.28
C GLN A 48 3.63 -7.74 -27.43
N LEU A 49 2.74 -8.19 -28.29
CA LEU A 49 2.21 -7.38 -29.38
C LEU A 49 1.26 -6.29 -28.85
N ASP A 50 0.34 -6.64 -27.92
CA ASP A 50 -0.57 -5.67 -27.34
C ASP A 50 0.21 -4.55 -26.61
N LEU A 51 1.18 -4.93 -25.77
CA LEU A 51 2.04 -3.94 -25.09
C LEU A 51 2.83 -3.10 -26.09
N ALA A 52 3.28 -3.68 -27.19
CA ALA A 52 4.00 -2.94 -28.22
C ALA A 52 3.13 -1.87 -28.89
N VAL A 53 1.87 -2.20 -29.16
CA VAL A 53 0.90 -1.26 -29.74
C VAL A 53 0.62 -0.13 -28.74
N GLU A 54 0.31 -0.44 -27.50
CA GLU A 54 0.01 0.55 -26.46
C GLU A 54 1.21 1.47 -26.14
N ALA A 55 2.44 0.91 -26.16
CA ALA A 55 3.66 1.67 -25.92
C ALA A 55 4.25 2.33 -27.17
N GLU A 56 3.60 2.19 -28.35
CA GLU A 56 4.02 2.71 -29.64
C GLU A 56 5.46 2.26 -30.04
N VAL A 57 5.74 0.96 -29.89
CA VAL A 57 7.02 0.34 -30.23
C VAL A 57 6.82 -0.97 -31.01
N SER A 58 7.90 -1.58 -31.48
CA SER A 58 7.80 -2.90 -32.13
C SER A 58 7.72 -4.04 -31.10
N ALA A 59 6.95 -5.09 -31.39
CA ALA A 59 6.90 -6.30 -30.58
C ALA A 59 8.29 -6.96 -30.40
N ARG A 60 9.16 -6.83 -31.40
CA ARG A 60 10.57 -7.28 -31.33
C ARG A 60 11.33 -6.50 -30.26
N HIS A 61 11.08 -5.19 -30.11
CA HIS A 61 11.74 -4.39 -29.08
C HIS A 61 11.26 -4.79 -27.67
N ILE A 62 9.96 -5.01 -27.47
CA ILE A 62 9.44 -5.56 -26.21
C ILE A 62 10.10 -6.90 -25.88
N SER A 63 10.19 -7.82 -26.85
CA SER A 63 10.87 -9.10 -26.67
C SER A 63 12.33 -8.94 -26.25
N PHE A 64 13.06 -7.97 -26.83
CA PHE A 64 14.45 -7.72 -26.46
C PHE A 64 14.58 -7.11 -25.07
N LEU A 65 13.67 -6.24 -24.67
CA LEU A 65 13.62 -5.69 -23.31
C LEU A 65 13.35 -6.80 -22.27
N GLU A 66 12.38 -7.68 -22.54
CA GLU A 66 12.02 -8.80 -21.62
C GLU A 66 13.06 -9.92 -21.57
N THR A 67 13.94 -10.00 -22.55
CA THR A 67 15.05 -10.99 -22.58
C THR A 67 16.40 -10.39 -22.18
N GLY A 68 16.44 -9.08 -21.85
CA GLY A 68 17.68 -8.39 -21.48
C GLY A 68 18.65 -8.13 -22.66
N ARG A 69 18.18 -8.33 -23.90
CA ARG A 69 18.96 -8.07 -25.12
C ARG A 69 19.03 -6.60 -25.51
N ALA A 70 18.14 -5.78 -24.94
CA ALA A 70 18.14 -4.34 -25.10
C ALA A 70 17.99 -3.69 -23.72
N GLN A 71 18.61 -2.52 -23.54
CA GLN A 71 18.43 -1.66 -22.38
C GLN A 71 17.37 -0.61 -22.70
N PRO A 72 16.41 -0.35 -21.79
CA PRO A 72 15.44 0.71 -22.01
C PRO A 72 16.08 2.08 -21.80
N SER A 73 15.59 3.09 -22.50
CA SER A 73 15.79 4.49 -22.11
C SER A 73 14.81 4.91 -21.01
N ARG A 74 15.08 6.04 -20.34
CA ARG A 74 14.16 6.61 -19.35
C ARG A 74 12.78 6.89 -19.96
N ASP A 75 12.72 7.43 -21.18
CA ASP A 75 11.49 7.71 -21.90
C ASP A 75 10.74 6.42 -22.27
N MET A 76 11.48 5.35 -22.62
CA MET A 76 10.89 4.05 -22.87
C MET A 76 10.19 3.52 -21.61
N ILE A 77 10.82 3.63 -20.43
CA ILE A 77 10.21 3.22 -19.17
C ILE A 77 8.96 4.06 -18.87
N GLY A 78 8.97 5.35 -19.19
CA GLY A 78 7.79 6.20 -19.09
C GLY A 78 6.64 5.66 -19.93
N ARG A 79 6.84 5.44 -21.24
CA ARG A 79 5.82 4.89 -22.17
C ARG A 79 5.32 3.52 -21.76
N LEU A 80 6.20 2.63 -21.31
CA LEU A 80 5.82 1.33 -20.78
C LEU A 80 4.96 1.46 -19.51
N GLY A 81 5.34 2.41 -18.64
CA GLY A 81 4.57 2.72 -17.44
C GLY A 81 3.15 3.22 -17.74
N ASP A 82 3.01 4.06 -18.78
CA ASP A 82 1.70 4.56 -19.23
C ASP A 82 0.87 3.43 -19.85
N ALA A 83 1.45 2.67 -20.79
CA ALA A 83 0.79 1.54 -21.44
C ALA A 83 0.32 0.45 -20.45
N LEU A 84 1.11 0.21 -19.41
CA LEU A 84 0.79 -0.76 -18.35
C LEU A 84 -0.04 -0.16 -17.21
N GLN A 85 -0.33 1.15 -17.24
CA GLN A 85 -1.02 1.87 -16.18
C GLN A 85 -0.40 1.57 -14.80
N LEU A 86 0.94 1.74 -14.72
CA LEU A 86 1.69 1.44 -13.50
C LEU A 86 1.50 2.56 -12.47
N PRO A 87 1.30 2.20 -11.19
CA PRO A 87 1.38 3.17 -10.10
C PRO A 87 2.80 3.76 -10.00
N LEU A 88 2.93 4.95 -9.39
CA LEU A 88 4.19 5.70 -9.34
C LEU A 88 5.31 4.91 -8.65
N THR A 89 4.98 4.15 -7.61
CA THR A 89 5.92 3.23 -6.93
C THR A 89 6.53 2.23 -7.91
N ALA A 90 5.71 1.57 -8.74
CA ALA A 90 6.18 0.60 -9.72
C ALA A 90 7.01 1.24 -10.83
N ARG A 91 6.65 2.46 -11.27
CA ARG A 91 7.45 3.24 -12.25
C ARG A 91 8.84 3.55 -11.70
N ASN A 92 8.94 3.97 -10.43
CA ASN A 92 10.22 4.19 -9.76
C ASN A 92 11.04 2.90 -9.62
N GLN A 93 10.39 1.77 -9.31
CA GLN A 93 11.07 0.47 -9.26
C GLN A 93 11.65 0.07 -10.62
N LEU A 94 10.88 0.21 -11.71
CA LEU A 94 11.37 -0.06 -13.06
C LEU A 94 12.55 0.85 -13.45
N LEU A 95 12.49 2.14 -13.09
CA LEU A 95 13.60 3.07 -13.30
C LEU A 95 14.85 2.62 -12.55
N SER A 96 14.72 2.31 -11.26
CA SER A 96 15.84 1.84 -10.43
C SER A 96 16.45 0.54 -10.95
N GLN A 97 15.62 -0.43 -11.35
CA GLN A 97 16.05 -1.71 -11.91
C GLN A 97 16.77 -1.57 -13.27
N ALA A 98 16.47 -0.49 -14.01
CA ALA A 98 17.15 -0.15 -15.25
C ALA A 98 18.38 0.75 -15.03
N GLY A 99 18.74 1.06 -13.77
CA GLY A 99 19.90 1.89 -13.41
C GLY A 99 19.66 3.39 -13.44
N PHE A 100 18.39 3.84 -13.47
CA PHE A 100 18.04 5.26 -13.41
C PHE A 100 17.60 5.67 -12.00
N ALA A 101 17.82 6.94 -11.67
CA ALA A 101 17.25 7.53 -10.46
C ALA A 101 15.71 7.57 -10.55
N ALA A 102 15.04 7.45 -9.40
CA ALA A 102 13.61 7.63 -9.28
C ALA A 102 13.17 8.98 -9.90
N ARG A 103 11.99 8.98 -10.52
CA ARG A 103 11.40 10.19 -11.13
C ARG A 103 10.41 10.85 -10.18
N TYR A 104 9.61 10.04 -9.52
CA TYR A 104 8.54 10.50 -8.66
C TYR A 104 9.02 10.55 -7.22
N PRO A 105 8.97 11.71 -6.55
CA PRO A 105 9.35 11.79 -5.13
C PRO A 105 8.37 10.98 -4.28
N SER A 106 8.83 10.58 -3.10
CA SER A 106 7.99 10.08 -2.02
C SER A 106 8.22 10.97 -0.82
N ARG A 107 7.38 12.01 -0.68
CA ARG A 107 7.51 13.00 0.38
C ARG A 107 6.98 12.44 1.69
N HIS A 108 7.64 12.85 2.77
CA HIS A 108 7.11 12.55 4.09
C HIS A 108 5.87 13.40 4.37
N TRP A 109 4.93 12.88 5.16
CA TRP A 109 3.70 13.59 5.50
C TRP A 109 3.95 15.01 6.02
N ASP A 110 5.01 15.21 6.84
CA ASP A 110 5.34 16.49 7.48
C ASP A 110 6.17 17.44 6.59
N ASP A 111 6.53 17.06 5.37
CA ASP A 111 7.26 17.92 4.45
C ASP A 111 6.47 19.20 4.13
N THR A 112 7.19 20.30 3.94
CA THR A 112 6.57 21.61 3.69
C THR A 112 5.71 21.61 2.42
N ASP A 113 6.18 20.94 1.36
CA ASP A 113 5.44 20.82 0.10
C ASP A 113 4.13 20.04 0.23
N MET A 114 4.01 19.22 1.27
CA MET A 114 2.78 18.48 1.58
C MET A 114 1.75 19.30 2.35
N ALA A 115 2.09 20.49 2.84
CA ALA A 115 1.20 21.30 3.67
C ALA A 115 -0.17 21.61 3.02
N PRO A 116 -0.28 22.00 1.73
CA PRO A 116 -1.58 22.23 1.10
C PRO A 116 -2.42 20.95 1.01
N ILE A 117 -1.76 19.82 0.80
CA ILE A 117 -2.41 18.50 0.68
C ILE A 117 -2.92 18.04 2.04
N ARG A 118 -2.08 18.17 3.09
CA ARG A 118 -2.50 17.91 4.48
C ARG A 118 -3.72 18.72 4.85
N ALA A 119 -3.69 20.04 4.60
CA ALA A 119 -4.81 20.92 4.88
C ALA A 119 -6.10 20.49 4.16
N ALA A 120 -6.00 20.05 2.91
CA ALA A 120 -7.14 19.54 2.15
C ALA A 120 -7.72 18.25 2.76
N ILE A 121 -6.85 17.31 3.13
CA ILE A 121 -7.24 16.03 3.76
C ILE A 121 -7.86 16.30 5.14
N GLU A 122 -7.21 17.09 5.97
CA GLU A 122 -7.71 17.47 7.29
C GLU A 122 -9.06 18.17 7.18
N HIS A 123 -9.21 19.11 6.25
CA HIS A 123 -10.49 19.76 5.99
C HIS A 123 -11.59 18.78 5.57
N MET A 124 -11.28 17.83 4.67
CA MET A 124 -12.23 16.79 4.24
C MET A 124 -12.67 15.92 5.41
N LEU A 125 -11.72 15.47 6.23
CA LEU A 125 -11.98 14.63 7.40
C LEU A 125 -12.78 15.40 8.48
N GLU A 126 -12.43 16.65 8.79
CA GLU A 126 -13.15 17.48 9.74
C GLU A 126 -14.60 17.77 9.31
N ARG A 127 -14.81 18.06 8.01
CA ARG A 127 -16.15 18.32 7.47
C ARG A 127 -17.02 17.09 7.41
N HIS A 128 -16.44 15.90 7.51
CA HIS A 128 -17.17 14.65 7.58
C HIS A 128 -17.78 14.37 8.96
N ALA A 129 -17.32 15.06 10.03
CA ALA A 129 -17.93 14.92 11.35
C ALA A 129 -19.44 15.20 11.28
N PRO A 130 -20.28 14.48 12.05
CA PRO A 130 -19.96 13.60 13.18
C PRO A 130 -19.61 12.14 12.81
N PHE A 131 -19.41 11.85 11.55
CA PHE A 131 -19.13 10.48 11.09
C PHE A 131 -17.62 10.22 11.05
N PRO A 132 -17.18 8.95 11.30
CA PRO A 132 -15.77 8.59 11.23
C PRO A 132 -15.19 8.77 9.83
N GLY A 133 -13.97 9.26 9.76
CA GLY A 133 -13.20 9.38 8.53
C GLY A 133 -11.72 9.16 8.82
N ILE A 134 -11.03 8.43 7.95
CA ILE A 134 -9.62 8.07 8.09
C ILE A 134 -8.87 8.27 6.78
N ALA A 135 -7.56 8.48 6.86
CA ALA A 135 -6.66 8.37 5.73
C ALA A 135 -5.69 7.20 5.97
N LEU A 136 -5.48 6.39 4.95
CA LEU A 136 -4.63 5.20 4.97
C LEU A 136 -3.54 5.30 3.91
N ASP A 137 -2.35 4.79 4.22
CA ASP A 137 -1.33 4.54 3.22
C ASP A 137 -1.58 3.22 2.45
N ARG A 138 -0.68 2.86 1.53
CA ARG A 138 -0.77 1.64 0.73
C ARG A 138 -0.75 0.34 1.54
N LEU A 139 -0.15 0.37 2.75
CA LEU A 139 -0.05 -0.77 3.65
C LEU A 139 -1.15 -0.76 4.72
N TRP A 140 -2.17 0.11 4.55
CA TRP A 140 -3.28 0.27 5.47
C TRP A 140 -2.85 0.78 6.86
N ASN A 141 -1.73 1.52 6.95
CA ASN A 141 -1.40 2.24 8.17
C ASN A 141 -2.26 3.50 8.27
N LEU A 142 -2.71 3.81 9.48
CA LEU A 142 -3.52 4.99 9.79
C LEU A 142 -2.65 6.26 9.70
N VAL A 143 -2.84 7.05 8.65
CA VAL A 143 -2.10 8.31 8.42
C VAL A 143 -2.76 9.48 9.15
N ARG A 144 -4.10 9.55 9.10
CA ARG A 144 -4.91 10.57 9.77
C ARG A 144 -6.28 10.01 10.13
N LEU A 145 -6.81 10.51 11.24
CA LEU A 145 -8.18 10.25 11.69
C LEU A 145 -8.86 11.58 12.00
N ASN A 146 -10.18 11.68 11.73
CA ASN A 146 -10.95 12.75 12.34
C ASN A 146 -11.35 12.37 13.78
N ARG A 147 -11.80 13.35 14.57
CA ARG A 147 -12.15 13.15 15.98
C ARG A 147 -13.13 11.98 16.22
N PRO A 148 -14.23 11.80 15.46
CA PRO A 148 -15.09 10.62 15.60
C PRO A 148 -14.36 9.29 15.34
N ALA A 149 -13.45 9.24 14.36
CA ALA A 149 -12.65 8.05 14.10
C ALA A 149 -11.64 7.80 15.23
N GLU A 150 -10.94 8.83 15.71
CA GLU A 150 -10.01 8.71 16.84
C GLU A 150 -10.70 8.06 18.06
N GLN A 151 -11.91 8.51 18.40
CA GLN A 151 -12.68 7.97 19.51
C GLN A 151 -13.07 6.50 19.31
N LEU A 152 -13.47 6.13 18.09
CA LEU A 152 -13.85 4.77 17.75
C LEU A 152 -12.63 3.84 17.78
N TYR A 153 -11.55 4.23 17.11
CA TYR A 153 -10.34 3.41 16.98
C TYR A 153 -9.54 3.33 18.29
N ALA A 154 -9.56 4.38 19.13
CA ALA A 154 -8.94 4.34 20.47
C ALA A 154 -9.56 3.25 21.37
N GLN A 155 -10.87 2.96 21.23
CA GLN A 155 -11.52 1.86 21.95
C GLN A 155 -11.00 0.48 21.49
N LEU A 156 -10.44 0.40 20.28
CA LEU A 156 -9.81 -0.78 19.69
C LEU A 156 -8.29 -0.80 19.91
N GLY A 157 -7.76 0.20 20.63
CA GLY A 157 -6.33 0.33 20.93
C GLY A 157 -5.49 0.88 19.77
N LEU A 158 -6.11 1.50 18.75
CA LEU A 158 -5.42 2.06 17.60
C LEU A 158 -5.37 3.59 17.62
N ARG A 159 -4.32 4.11 17.01
CA ARG A 159 -4.05 5.55 16.79
C ARG A 159 -3.37 5.77 15.44
N GLU A 160 -3.11 7.00 15.09
CA GLU A 160 -2.28 7.35 13.93
C GLU A 160 -0.91 6.64 13.98
N GLY A 161 -0.49 6.09 12.85
CA GLY A 161 0.72 5.28 12.70
C GLY A 161 0.52 3.77 12.86
N ASP A 162 -0.58 3.32 13.46
CA ASP A 162 -0.83 1.89 13.66
C ASP A 162 -1.40 1.22 12.39
N SER A 163 -1.18 -0.09 12.28
CA SER A 163 -1.63 -0.90 11.14
C SER A 163 -3.08 -1.34 11.30
N LEU A 164 -3.93 -0.96 10.34
CA LEU A 164 -5.29 -1.48 10.27
C LEU A 164 -5.31 -2.96 9.83
N LEU A 165 -4.29 -3.44 9.07
CA LEU A 165 -4.17 -4.85 8.71
C LEU A 165 -3.99 -5.73 9.95
N ASP A 166 -3.19 -5.29 10.92
CA ASP A 166 -2.96 -6.03 12.16
C ASP A 166 -4.27 -6.18 12.96
N LEU A 167 -5.08 -5.11 13.01
CA LEU A 167 -6.41 -5.20 13.61
C LEU A 167 -7.33 -6.15 12.82
N MET A 168 -7.35 -6.04 11.49
CA MET A 168 -8.20 -6.86 10.63
C MET A 168 -7.88 -8.36 10.74
N THR A 169 -6.62 -8.71 10.97
CA THR A 169 -6.14 -10.10 11.10
C THR A 169 -6.13 -10.61 12.54
N SER A 170 -6.51 -9.76 13.52
CA SER A 170 -6.59 -10.12 14.94
C SER A 170 -7.90 -10.84 15.28
N ASP A 171 -7.94 -11.43 16.47
CA ASP A 171 -9.15 -12.05 17.03
C ASP A 171 -10.16 -11.02 17.62
N VAL A 172 -9.84 -9.72 17.57
CA VAL A 172 -10.67 -8.66 18.16
C VAL A 172 -11.91 -8.42 17.31
N LEU A 173 -11.74 -8.14 16.02
CA LEU A 173 -12.84 -7.77 15.11
C LEU A 173 -13.89 -8.87 14.94
N PRO A 174 -13.55 -10.18 14.86
CA PRO A 174 -14.55 -11.24 14.80
C PRO A 174 -15.53 -11.24 15.98
N SER A 175 -15.09 -10.77 17.16
CA SER A 175 -15.93 -10.68 18.36
C SER A 175 -16.82 -9.44 18.41
N LEU A 176 -16.46 -8.39 17.68
CA LEU A 176 -17.11 -7.09 17.68
C LEU A 176 -17.99 -6.83 16.45
N ILE A 177 -17.69 -7.47 15.32
CA ILE A 177 -18.44 -7.28 14.07
C ILE A 177 -19.46 -8.40 13.92
N GLU A 178 -20.75 -8.03 13.98
CA GLU A 178 -21.89 -8.95 13.92
C GLU A 178 -21.91 -9.77 12.62
N ASN A 179 -21.57 -9.14 11.50
CA ASN A 179 -21.53 -9.76 10.17
C ASN A 179 -20.09 -10.01 9.68
N TRP A 180 -19.20 -10.43 10.57
CA TRP A 180 -17.77 -10.57 10.30
C TRP A 180 -17.45 -11.42 9.05
N ALA A 181 -18.11 -12.55 8.85
CA ALA A 181 -17.87 -13.41 7.70
C ALA A 181 -18.04 -12.67 6.36
N VAL A 182 -19.05 -11.80 6.26
CA VAL A 182 -19.30 -10.99 5.06
C VAL A 182 -18.26 -9.91 4.92
N VAL A 183 -17.95 -9.19 6.00
CA VAL A 183 -16.93 -8.13 6.02
C VAL A 183 -15.56 -8.68 5.65
N ALA A 184 -15.13 -9.79 6.27
CA ALA A 184 -13.85 -10.45 5.98
C ALA A 184 -13.76 -10.88 4.52
N HIS A 185 -14.81 -11.48 3.96
CA HIS A 185 -14.83 -11.89 2.54
C HIS A 185 -14.62 -10.71 1.60
N HIS A 186 -15.33 -9.59 1.79
CA HIS A 186 -15.15 -8.39 0.97
C HIS A 186 -13.78 -7.72 1.19
N THR A 187 -13.26 -7.75 2.43
CA THR A 187 -11.91 -7.28 2.73
C THR A 187 -10.86 -8.09 1.98
N VAL A 188 -10.97 -9.42 1.95
CA VAL A 188 -10.07 -10.29 1.16
C VAL A 188 -10.08 -9.90 -0.31
N GLN A 189 -11.25 -9.71 -0.91
CA GLN A 189 -11.35 -9.32 -2.32
C GLN A 189 -10.69 -7.95 -2.56
N ARG A 190 -10.91 -7.00 -1.65
CA ARG A 190 -10.31 -5.67 -1.73
C ARG A 190 -8.79 -5.74 -1.63
N LEU A 191 -8.23 -6.43 -0.61
CA LEU A 191 -6.79 -6.59 -0.42
C LEU A 191 -6.13 -7.22 -1.65
N ARG A 192 -6.70 -8.28 -2.21
CA ARG A 192 -6.19 -8.92 -3.43
C ARG A 192 -6.25 -8.00 -4.64
N THR A 193 -7.32 -7.21 -4.78
CA THR A 193 -7.46 -6.25 -5.88
C THR A 193 -6.42 -5.13 -5.77
N GLU A 194 -6.23 -4.58 -4.57
CA GLU A 194 -5.24 -3.53 -4.31
C GLU A 194 -3.81 -4.04 -4.47
N SER A 195 -3.51 -5.24 -3.96
CA SER A 195 -2.20 -5.89 -4.16
C SER A 195 -1.91 -6.10 -5.65
N ALA A 196 -2.85 -6.68 -6.41
CA ALA A 196 -2.69 -6.90 -7.83
C ALA A 196 -2.52 -5.60 -8.63
N ALA A 197 -3.24 -4.52 -8.26
CA ALA A 197 -3.09 -3.20 -8.88
C ALA A 197 -1.70 -2.62 -8.70
N GLN A 198 -1.03 -2.94 -7.59
CA GLN A 198 0.33 -2.50 -7.25
C GLN A 198 1.42 -3.49 -7.66
N GLY A 199 1.06 -4.60 -8.35
CA GLY A 199 2.01 -5.62 -8.84
C GLY A 199 2.39 -6.69 -7.84
N GLY A 200 1.64 -6.83 -6.77
CA GLY A 200 1.86 -7.73 -5.64
C GLY A 200 2.46 -6.99 -4.44
N VAL A 201 1.70 -6.97 -3.36
CA VAL A 201 2.12 -6.38 -2.07
C VAL A 201 2.05 -7.51 -1.04
N PRO A 202 3.21 -8.05 -0.59
CA PRO A 202 3.24 -9.24 0.26
C PRO A 202 2.40 -9.10 1.54
N GLU A 203 2.38 -7.92 2.15
CA GLU A 203 1.64 -7.63 3.38
C GLU A 203 0.12 -7.73 3.15
N LEU A 204 -0.38 -7.21 2.01
CA LEU A 204 -1.79 -7.31 1.65
C LEU A 204 -2.18 -8.75 1.28
N ASP A 205 -1.31 -9.45 0.57
CA ASP A 205 -1.52 -10.85 0.18
C ASP A 205 -1.56 -11.75 1.42
N GLN A 206 -0.63 -11.58 2.36
CA GLN A 206 -0.60 -12.31 3.62
C GLN A 206 -1.85 -12.07 4.46
N ALA A 207 -2.27 -10.80 4.61
CA ALA A 207 -3.49 -10.47 5.32
C ALA A 207 -4.73 -11.08 4.65
N ALA A 208 -4.80 -11.06 3.31
CA ALA A 208 -5.87 -11.70 2.56
C ALA A 208 -5.92 -13.22 2.77
N ASP A 209 -4.76 -13.89 2.81
CA ASP A 209 -4.66 -15.33 3.06
C ASP A 209 -5.10 -15.67 4.49
N MET A 210 -4.67 -14.90 5.50
CA MET A 210 -5.10 -15.07 6.89
C MET A 210 -6.62 -14.94 7.03
N LEU A 211 -7.21 -13.89 6.45
CA LEU A 211 -8.66 -13.65 6.48
C LEU A 211 -9.45 -14.70 5.70
N SER A 212 -8.87 -15.27 4.64
CA SER A 212 -9.50 -16.33 3.84
C SER A 212 -9.65 -17.65 4.58
N ALA A 213 -8.86 -17.89 5.64
CA ALA A 213 -8.97 -19.06 6.51
C ALA A 213 -10.20 -18.99 7.46
N GLY A 214 -10.83 -17.83 7.55
CA GLY A 214 -12.00 -17.57 8.38
C GLY A 214 -13.31 -18.14 7.81
N PRO A 215 -14.44 -17.86 8.47
CA PRO A 215 -15.75 -18.37 8.07
C PRO A 215 -16.15 -17.83 6.69
N THR A 216 -16.61 -18.74 5.82
CA THR A 216 -17.20 -18.36 4.52
C THR A 216 -18.59 -17.76 4.74
N PRO A 217 -18.93 -16.61 4.10
CA PRO A 217 -20.27 -16.06 4.20
C PRO A 217 -21.30 -17.03 3.61
N ILE A 218 -22.40 -17.23 4.31
CA ILE A 218 -23.58 -17.89 3.77
C ILE A 218 -24.16 -16.93 2.72
N ASP A 219 -24.58 -17.44 1.58
CA ASP A 219 -25.19 -16.67 0.48
C ASP A 219 -26.38 -15.85 1.00
N GLN A 220 -26.12 -14.60 1.31
CA GLN A 220 -27.10 -13.61 1.72
C GLN A 220 -27.22 -12.57 0.62
N ALA A 221 -28.44 -12.23 0.27
CA ALA A 221 -28.70 -11.11 -0.64
C ALA A 221 -28.11 -9.83 -0.03
N VAL A 222 -27.00 -9.36 -0.59
CA VAL A 222 -26.32 -8.15 -0.14
C VAL A 222 -26.97 -6.96 -0.86
N GLY A 223 -27.29 -5.90 -0.10
CA GLY A 223 -27.77 -4.65 -0.68
C GLY A 223 -26.70 -3.99 -1.58
N PRO A 224 -26.94 -2.76 -2.05
CA PRO A 224 -26.00 -2.04 -2.92
C PRO A 224 -24.65 -1.75 -2.26
N VAL A 225 -24.57 -1.80 -0.92
CA VAL A 225 -23.34 -1.68 -0.12
C VAL A 225 -23.34 -2.73 0.98
N VAL A 226 -22.17 -3.14 1.42
CA VAL A 226 -21.97 -4.04 2.56
C VAL A 226 -21.68 -3.21 3.79
N PRO A 227 -22.59 -3.09 4.75
CA PRO A 227 -22.30 -2.40 6.00
C PRO A 227 -21.42 -3.26 6.89
N THR A 228 -20.53 -2.62 7.65
CA THR A 228 -19.87 -3.20 8.82
C THR A 228 -20.73 -2.95 10.03
N ILE A 229 -21.22 -4.00 10.70
CA ILE A 229 -22.10 -3.90 11.86
C ILE A 229 -21.27 -4.12 13.12
N LEU A 230 -20.84 -3.03 13.75
CA LEU A 230 -20.10 -3.05 15.00
C LEU A 230 -21.09 -3.19 16.17
N ARG A 231 -20.85 -4.15 17.05
CA ARG A 231 -21.66 -4.40 18.24
C ARG A 231 -20.79 -4.41 19.49
N THR A 232 -21.11 -3.55 20.43
CA THR A 232 -20.60 -3.55 21.81
C THR A 232 -21.75 -3.80 22.80
N PRO A 233 -21.49 -4.04 24.10
CA PRO A 233 -22.57 -4.20 25.09
C PRO A 233 -23.52 -3.02 25.17
N THR A 234 -23.08 -1.82 24.81
CA THR A 234 -23.84 -0.57 24.95
C THR A 234 -24.29 0.04 23.63
N MET A 235 -23.77 -0.41 22.49
CA MET A 235 -23.95 0.28 21.20
C MET A 235 -23.91 -0.71 20.04
N ARG A 236 -24.75 -0.47 19.03
CA ARG A 236 -24.71 -1.11 17.73
C ARG A 236 -24.63 -0.04 16.66
N LEU A 237 -23.57 -0.10 15.85
CA LEU A 237 -23.34 0.82 14.74
C LEU A 237 -23.30 0.04 13.43
N SER A 238 -24.05 0.49 12.44
CA SER A 238 -24.05 -0.05 11.08
C SER A 238 -23.48 1.01 10.14
N LEU A 239 -22.26 0.79 9.63
CA LEU A 239 -21.49 1.76 8.86
C LEU A 239 -21.11 1.18 7.50
N PHE A 240 -21.19 1.98 6.45
CA PHE A 240 -20.57 1.67 5.15
C PHE A 240 -19.55 2.76 4.78
N GLY A 241 -18.49 2.39 4.08
CA GLY A 241 -17.42 3.30 3.69
C GLY A 241 -17.48 3.70 2.22
N THR A 242 -17.00 4.89 1.91
CA THR A 242 -16.60 5.33 0.57
C THR A 242 -15.10 5.60 0.56
N ILE A 243 -14.46 5.47 -0.60
CA ILE A 243 -13.03 5.71 -0.77
C ILE A 243 -12.84 6.87 -1.73
N ALA A 244 -12.02 7.85 -1.33
CA ALA A 244 -11.54 8.94 -2.17
C ALA A 244 -10.03 8.83 -2.35
N GLN A 245 -9.55 9.21 -3.55
CA GLN A 245 -8.13 9.22 -3.93
C GLN A 245 -7.84 10.48 -4.73
N PHE A 246 -6.56 10.88 -4.78
CA PHE A 246 -6.13 11.98 -5.64
C PHE A 246 -6.14 11.55 -7.12
N GLY A 247 -6.72 12.39 -7.99
CA GLY A 247 -6.91 12.03 -9.39
C GLY A 247 -5.65 12.13 -10.25
N THR A 248 -4.69 13.00 -9.86
CA THR A 248 -3.46 13.26 -10.62
C THR A 248 -2.25 13.38 -9.69
N PRO A 249 -1.87 12.32 -8.97
CA PRO A 249 -0.72 12.37 -8.09
C PRO A 249 0.58 12.41 -8.92
N GLU A 250 1.53 13.24 -8.49
CA GLU A 250 2.92 13.29 -8.98
C GLU A 250 3.91 12.94 -7.85
N ASP A 251 3.38 12.41 -6.74
CA ASP A 251 4.12 11.98 -5.57
C ASP A 251 3.65 10.60 -5.14
N VAL A 252 4.59 9.70 -4.84
CA VAL A 252 4.30 8.30 -4.48
C VAL A 252 3.41 8.20 -3.24
N ALA A 253 3.67 9.05 -2.22
CA ALA A 253 2.88 9.00 -1.00
C ALA A 253 1.42 9.41 -1.24
N LEU A 254 1.15 10.28 -2.22
CA LEU A 254 -0.21 10.68 -2.61
C LEU A 254 -0.89 9.66 -3.51
N ASP A 255 -0.14 9.00 -4.40
CA ASP A 255 -0.64 7.94 -5.26
C ASP A 255 -1.16 6.75 -4.43
N ASP A 256 -0.46 6.48 -3.33
CA ASP A 256 -0.73 5.39 -2.41
C ASP A 256 -1.79 5.75 -1.34
N LEU A 257 -2.14 7.03 -1.17
CA LEU A 257 -3.04 7.49 -0.11
C LEU A 257 -4.51 7.28 -0.44
N LYS A 258 -5.27 6.75 0.53
CA LYS A 258 -6.73 6.56 0.45
C LYS A 258 -7.40 7.27 1.60
N ILE A 259 -8.51 7.95 1.32
CA ILE A 259 -9.34 8.57 2.33
C ILE A 259 -10.64 7.79 2.40
N GLU A 260 -10.94 7.21 3.57
CA GLU A 260 -12.16 6.45 3.80
C GLU A 260 -13.12 7.26 4.68
N LEU A 261 -14.31 7.48 4.15
CA LEU A 261 -15.39 8.20 4.83
C LEU A 261 -16.52 7.21 5.13
N PHE A 262 -16.81 7.02 6.41
CA PHE A 262 -17.84 6.10 6.86
C PHE A 262 -19.16 6.82 7.05
N TYR A 263 -20.24 6.22 6.58
CA TYR A 263 -21.60 6.72 6.68
C TYR A 263 -22.49 5.78 7.45
N PRO A 264 -23.47 6.30 8.22
CA PRO A 264 -24.46 5.46 8.90
C PRO A 264 -25.38 4.79 7.87
N ALA A 265 -25.56 3.48 7.99
CA ALA A 265 -26.46 2.71 7.15
C ALA A 265 -27.94 2.80 7.62
N ASP A 266 -28.18 3.31 8.82
CA ASP A 266 -29.51 3.50 9.42
C ASP A 266 -29.56 4.75 10.32
N ASP A 267 -30.78 5.19 10.63
CA ASP A 267 -31.02 6.38 11.46
C ASP A 267 -30.60 6.16 12.93
N ALA A 268 -30.66 4.94 13.44
CA ALA A 268 -30.19 4.63 14.79
C ALA A 268 -28.69 4.87 14.93
N THR A 269 -27.91 4.41 13.96
CA THR A 269 -26.46 4.68 13.88
C THR A 269 -26.17 6.18 13.71
N ARG A 270 -26.91 6.87 12.85
CA ARG A 270 -26.78 8.32 12.66
C ARG A 270 -26.97 9.08 13.98
N ASN A 271 -28.05 8.78 14.69
CA ASN A 271 -28.39 9.44 15.96
C ASN A 271 -27.33 9.13 17.04
N ALA A 272 -26.87 7.88 17.11
CA ALA A 272 -25.83 7.48 18.06
C ALA A 272 -24.52 8.25 17.84
N LEU A 273 -24.05 8.33 16.58
CA LEU A 273 -22.81 9.07 16.25
C LEU A 273 -22.95 10.57 16.51
N THR A 274 -24.12 11.16 16.17
CA THR A 274 -24.39 12.57 16.46
C THR A 274 -24.39 12.86 17.97
N ALA A 275 -24.99 11.96 18.78
CA ALA A 275 -24.99 12.10 20.23
C ALA A 275 -23.59 11.95 20.83
N LEU A 276 -22.78 11.01 20.34
CA LEU A 276 -21.38 10.85 20.76
C LEU A 276 -20.55 12.10 20.47
N ALA A 277 -20.68 12.68 19.29
CA ALA A 277 -19.99 13.90 18.92
C ALA A 277 -20.38 15.10 19.81
N ALA A 278 -21.68 15.20 20.14
CA ALA A 278 -22.18 16.26 21.02
C ALA A 278 -21.70 16.12 22.49
N ALA A 279 -21.48 14.89 22.96
CA ALA A 279 -21.02 14.63 24.34
C ALA A 279 -19.52 14.92 24.55
N THR A 280 -18.75 15.10 23.46
CA THR A 280 -17.29 15.25 23.47
C THR A 280 -16.80 16.58 22.90
N GLY A 281 -17.72 17.45 22.45
CA GLY A 281 -17.47 18.85 22.03
C GLY A 281 -17.62 19.80 23.18
#